data_1dc71e6118aaa487636b113ebfe8c83f
#
_entry.id   1dc71e6118aaa487636b113ebfe8c83f
#
_cell.length_a   1.000
_cell.length_b   1.000
_cell.length_c   1.000
_cell.angle_alpha   90.00
_cell.angle_beta   90.00
_cell.angle_gamma   90.00
#
_symmetry.space_group_name_H-M   'P 1'
#
loop_
_entity.id
_entity.type
_entity.pdbx_description
1 polymer ?
#
loop_
_entity_poly.entity_id
_entity_poly.type
_entity_poly.pdbx_seq_one_letter_code
_entity_poly.pdbx_strand_id
1 'polypeptide(L)'
;MSNVIIKIVNDDYTNDSSIANMINYIYRTKNCKSKQTEALPIHAYGILTVPPTYTSLINDFQAVYISANPENSSRHIWHVIFSYNRSKISKKFRNCIDVIAGSLGLVYPTCYAYHFDSNHIHCHMVISATPFLPAPEPLTGMNLANYITIKMNSSGFTFDINDEGGFLNV
;
A
#
# COMPACT_ATOMS: atom_id res chain seq x y z
N MET A 1 -19.71 -15.54 2.36
CA MET A 1 -19.33 -14.17 2.73
C MET A 1 -17.83 -14.05 2.55
N SER A 2 -17.36 -13.02 1.84
CA SER A 2 -15.93 -12.75 1.69
C SER A 2 -15.29 -12.46 3.04
N ASN A 3 -14.08 -12.98 3.23
CA ASN A 3 -13.33 -12.77 4.46
C ASN A 3 -12.49 -11.49 4.42
N VAL A 4 -12.31 -10.92 3.23
CA VAL A 4 -11.51 -9.71 2.98
C VAL A 4 -12.27 -8.81 2.04
N ILE A 5 -12.27 -7.51 2.33
CA ILE A 5 -12.70 -6.46 1.41
C ILE A 5 -11.46 -5.68 1.04
N ILE A 6 -11.22 -5.52 -0.25
CA ILE A 6 -10.07 -4.78 -0.78
C ILE A 6 -10.59 -3.49 -1.41
N LYS A 7 -10.02 -2.37 -1.00
CA LYS A 7 -10.33 -1.05 -1.55
C LYS A 7 -9.07 -0.48 -2.17
N ILE A 8 -9.10 -0.21 -3.48
CA ILE A 8 -8.10 0.58 -4.16
C ILE A 8 -8.59 2.02 -4.16
N VAL A 9 -7.90 2.87 -3.41
CA VAL A 9 -8.31 4.26 -3.20
C VAL A 9 -7.95 5.08 -4.43
N ASN A 10 -8.94 5.75 -5.00
CA ASN A 10 -8.78 6.57 -6.22
C ASN A 10 -8.66 8.07 -5.90
N ASP A 11 -8.09 8.42 -4.75
CA ASP A 11 -7.78 9.81 -4.44
C ASP A 11 -6.68 10.36 -5.37
N ASP A 12 -6.66 11.68 -5.49
CA ASP A 12 -5.66 12.40 -6.25
C ASP A 12 -4.37 12.55 -5.44
N TYR A 13 -3.44 11.64 -5.65
CA TYR A 13 -2.12 11.64 -5.01
C TYR A 13 -1.05 12.24 -5.93
N THR A 14 -1.29 13.44 -6.46
CA THR A 14 -0.42 14.11 -7.45
C THR A 14 0.38 15.29 -6.88
N ASN A 15 0.21 15.62 -5.61
CA ASN A 15 0.94 16.73 -4.99
C ASN A 15 2.18 16.27 -4.21
N ASP A 16 3.15 17.15 -4.04
CA ASP A 16 4.45 16.88 -3.41
C ASP A 16 4.35 16.34 -1.98
N SER A 17 3.26 16.63 -1.27
CA SER A 17 3.04 16.15 0.09
C SER A 17 2.34 14.78 0.16
N SER A 18 1.85 14.24 -0.96
CA SER A 18 1.07 13.00 -0.98
C SER A 18 1.81 11.82 -0.36
N ILE A 19 3.09 11.64 -0.68
CA ILE A 19 3.93 10.58 -0.13
C ILE A 19 4.06 10.74 1.38
N ALA A 20 4.51 11.91 1.84
CA ALA A 20 4.74 12.17 3.26
C ALA A 20 3.44 12.07 4.07
N ASN A 21 2.35 12.63 3.58
CA ASN A 21 1.05 12.59 4.23
C ASN A 21 0.54 11.15 4.39
N MET A 22 0.65 10.35 3.33
CA MET A 22 0.17 8.97 3.37
C MET A 22 1.02 8.08 4.27
N ILE A 23 2.34 8.17 4.21
CA ILE A 23 3.24 7.41 5.09
C ILE A 23 2.99 7.80 6.56
N ASN A 24 2.88 9.10 6.86
CA ASN A 24 2.53 9.56 8.20
C ASN A 24 1.16 9.04 8.66
N TYR A 25 0.18 8.97 7.76
CA TYR A 25 -1.16 8.47 8.05
C TYR A 25 -1.15 6.98 8.40
N ILE A 26 -0.54 6.13 7.57
CA ILE A 26 -0.55 4.68 7.80
C ILE A 26 0.25 4.26 9.04
N TYR A 27 1.34 4.97 9.35
CA TYR A 27 2.15 4.71 10.55
C TYR A 27 1.76 5.56 11.76
N ARG A 28 0.78 6.45 11.61
CA ARG A 28 0.25 7.30 12.70
C ARG A 28 1.30 8.15 13.40
N THR A 29 2.27 8.64 12.65
CA THR A 29 3.40 9.41 13.19
C THR A 29 3.06 10.87 13.49
N LYS A 30 1.99 11.42 12.87
CA LYS A 30 1.52 12.80 13.07
C LYS A 30 0.01 12.87 13.17
N ASN A 31 -0.48 13.70 14.12
CA ASN A 31 -1.88 14.10 14.27
C ASN A 31 -2.91 12.96 14.36
N CYS A 32 -2.51 11.79 14.83
CA CYS A 32 -3.44 10.69 14.99
C CYS A 32 -4.29 10.87 16.24
N LYS A 33 -5.61 11.05 16.08
CA LYS A 33 -6.60 11.05 17.15
C LYS A 33 -6.87 9.64 17.73
N SER A 34 -6.12 8.64 17.27
CA SER A 34 -6.31 7.26 17.73
C SER A 34 -5.73 7.07 19.13
N LYS A 35 -6.36 6.18 19.90
CA LYS A 35 -5.89 5.75 21.22
C LYS A 35 -4.57 4.98 21.19
N GLN A 36 -4.05 4.66 20.00
CA GLN A 36 -2.81 3.93 19.84
C GLN A 36 -1.63 4.92 19.89
N THR A 37 -0.94 4.93 21.02
CA THR A 37 0.18 5.85 21.32
C THR A 37 1.54 5.27 20.91
N GLU A 38 1.62 4.00 20.53
CA GLU A 38 2.86 3.36 20.15
C GLU A 38 3.08 3.43 18.63
N ALA A 39 4.34 3.66 18.26
CA ALA A 39 4.78 3.62 16.86
C ALA A 39 4.54 2.23 16.26
N LEU A 40 3.92 2.19 15.09
CA LEU A 40 3.67 0.93 14.39
C LEU A 40 4.98 0.40 13.78
N PRO A 41 5.20 -0.94 13.77
CA PRO A 41 6.36 -1.50 13.11
C PRO A 41 6.35 -1.17 11.62
N ILE A 42 7.54 -0.84 11.08
CA ILE A 42 7.70 -0.55 9.66
C ILE A 42 7.86 -1.86 8.90
N HIS A 43 6.93 -2.12 7.99
CA HIS A 43 7.01 -3.17 6.99
C HIS A 43 7.20 -2.50 5.62
N ALA A 44 8.36 -2.71 5.00
CA ALA A 44 8.68 -2.06 3.72
C ALA A 44 9.58 -2.94 2.86
N TYR A 45 9.42 -2.82 1.55
CA TYR A 45 10.14 -3.54 0.52
C TYR A 45 10.50 -2.58 -0.62
N GLY A 46 11.61 -2.86 -1.31
CA GLY A 46 12.06 -2.00 -2.40
C GLY A 46 12.49 -0.61 -1.92
N ILE A 47 13.07 -0.52 -0.73
CA ILE A 47 13.59 0.70 -0.13
C ILE A 47 15.11 0.68 -0.10
N LEU A 48 15.73 1.86 -0.05
CA LEU A 48 17.19 2.03 -0.10
C LEU A 48 17.82 1.98 1.29
N THR A 49 17.10 2.46 2.31
CA THR A 49 17.62 2.62 3.68
C THR A 49 17.23 1.44 4.56
N VAL A 50 18.23 0.76 5.11
CA VAL A 50 18.05 -0.41 6.02
C VAL A 50 18.89 -0.24 7.28
N PRO A 51 18.32 -0.29 8.48
CA PRO A 51 16.87 -0.40 8.78
C PRO A 51 16.11 0.89 8.46
N PRO A 52 14.85 0.79 8.03
CA PRO A 52 14.07 1.97 7.70
C PRO A 52 13.61 2.74 8.94
N THR A 53 13.56 4.06 8.79
CA THR A 53 12.85 4.97 9.68
C THR A 53 11.67 5.59 8.91
N TYR A 54 10.72 6.21 9.58
CA TYR A 54 9.63 6.91 8.87
C TYR A 54 10.14 8.00 7.95
N THR A 55 11.16 8.75 8.39
CA THR A 55 11.78 9.81 7.58
C THR A 55 12.52 9.22 6.37
N SER A 56 13.33 8.18 6.57
CA SER A 56 14.04 7.56 5.44
C SER A 56 13.08 6.92 4.44
N LEU A 57 11.99 6.33 4.91
CA LEU A 57 10.96 5.75 4.05
C LEU A 57 10.32 6.82 3.15
N ILE A 58 9.97 7.99 3.71
CA ILE A 58 9.47 9.12 2.94
C ILE A 58 10.51 9.56 1.89
N ASN A 59 11.76 9.70 2.30
CA ASN A 59 12.85 10.12 1.43
C ASN A 59 13.10 9.12 0.29
N ASP A 60 13.07 7.82 0.58
CA ASP A 60 13.26 6.77 -0.41
C ASP A 60 12.15 6.78 -1.49
N PHE A 61 10.88 6.93 -1.07
CA PHE A 61 9.76 7.08 -2.01
C PHE A 61 9.89 8.35 -2.86
N GLN A 62 10.25 9.47 -2.24
CA GLN A 62 10.44 10.74 -2.94
C GLN A 62 11.63 10.68 -3.92
N ALA A 63 12.74 10.05 -3.52
CA ALA A 63 13.92 9.91 -4.37
C ALA A 63 13.60 9.12 -5.65
N VAL A 64 12.83 8.02 -5.53
CA VAL A 64 12.39 7.23 -6.69
C VAL A 64 11.49 8.05 -7.60
N TYR A 65 10.52 8.79 -7.03
CA TYR A 65 9.63 9.65 -7.80
C TYR A 65 10.41 10.73 -8.56
N ILE A 66 11.31 11.44 -7.89
CA ILE A 66 12.11 12.52 -8.49
C ILE A 66 13.05 11.98 -9.57
N SER A 67 13.69 10.82 -9.33
CA SER A 67 14.66 10.23 -10.27
C SER A 67 14.04 9.82 -11.60
N ALA A 68 12.76 9.47 -11.61
CA ALA A 68 12.03 9.13 -12.84
C ALA A 68 11.59 10.36 -13.63
N ASN A 69 11.79 11.58 -13.07
CA ASN A 69 11.40 12.85 -13.70
C ASN A 69 9.98 12.80 -14.32
N PRO A 70 8.97 12.38 -13.53
CA PRO A 70 7.61 12.27 -14.04
C PRO A 70 7.04 13.66 -14.37
N GLU A 71 5.99 13.68 -15.20
CA GLU A 71 5.20 14.89 -15.40
C GLU A 71 4.60 15.36 -14.06
N ASN A 72 4.49 16.66 -13.84
CA ASN A 72 4.02 17.28 -12.59
C ASN A 72 2.62 16.82 -12.13
N SER A 73 1.81 16.28 -13.03
CA SER A 73 0.46 15.76 -12.76
C SER A 73 0.42 14.25 -12.55
N SER A 74 1.58 13.57 -12.56
CA SER A 74 1.63 12.12 -12.41
C SER A 74 1.28 11.69 -10.99
N ARG A 75 0.59 10.59 -10.87
CA ARG A 75 0.29 9.97 -9.57
C ARG A 75 1.59 9.58 -8.86
N HIS A 76 1.73 9.93 -7.59
CA HIS A 76 2.92 9.60 -6.78
C HIS A 76 2.84 8.22 -6.15
N ILE A 77 1.64 7.84 -5.68
CA ILE A 77 1.41 6.59 -4.96
C ILE A 77 0.06 5.97 -5.27
N TRP A 78 -0.03 4.67 -5.03
CA TRP A 78 -1.27 3.92 -4.85
C TRP A 78 -1.48 3.60 -3.38
N HIS A 79 -2.73 3.67 -2.94
CA HIS A 79 -3.14 3.29 -1.59
C HIS A 79 -4.17 2.17 -1.69
N VAL A 80 -3.87 1.04 -1.06
CA VAL A 80 -4.74 -0.13 -1.00
C VAL A 80 -5.07 -0.44 0.46
N ILE A 81 -6.34 -0.68 0.73
CA ILE A 81 -6.83 -1.06 2.06
C ILE A 81 -7.37 -2.49 1.98
N PHE A 82 -6.81 -3.39 2.78
CA PHE A 82 -7.32 -4.74 2.97
C PHE A 82 -8.06 -4.79 4.30
N SER A 83 -9.38 -4.83 4.28
CA SER A 83 -10.22 -4.98 5.46
C SER A 83 -10.46 -6.46 5.73
N TYR A 84 -9.85 -6.98 6.78
CA TYR A 84 -9.98 -8.38 7.19
C TYR A 84 -11.06 -8.51 8.25
N ASN A 85 -12.14 -9.20 7.93
CA ASN A 85 -13.31 -9.35 8.81
C ASN A 85 -13.05 -10.37 9.95
N ARG A 86 -12.05 -10.06 10.79
CA ARG A 86 -11.69 -10.81 12.00
C ARG A 86 -11.07 -9.85 13.02
N SER A 87 -11.24 -10.20 14.30
CA SER A 87 -10.65 -9.46 15.43
C SER A 87 -9.18 -9.78 15.66
N LYS A 88 -8.67 -10.87 15.07
CA LYS A 88 -7.27 -11.29 15.18
C LYS A 88 -6.69 -11.57 13.80
N ILE A 89 -5.47 -11.11 13.58
CA ILE A 89 -4.76 -11.35 12.33
C ILE A 89 -4.33 -12.82 12.25
N SER A 90 -4.70 -13.50 11.18
CA SER A 90 -4.25 -14.86 10.94
C SER A 90 -2.85 -14.88 10.31
N LYS A 91 -2.07 -15.92 10.59
CA LYS A 91 -0.76 -16.12 9.93
C LYS A 91 -0.92 -16.18 8.41
N LYS A 92 -1.98 -16.82 7.93
CA LYS A 92 -2.30 -16.92 6.49
C LYS A 92 -2.49 -15.52 5.86
N PHE A 93 -3.28 -14.63 6.52
CA PHE A 93 -3.52 -13.28 6.03
C PHE A 93 -2.23 -12.46 6.03
N ARG A 94 -1.46 -12.52 7.12
CA ARG A 94 -0.17 -11.83 7.21
C ARG A 94 0.77 -12.26 6.08
N ASN A 95 0.95 -13.56 5.89
CA ASN A 95 1.81 -14.09 4.82
C ASN A 95 1.33 -13.65 3.42
N CYS A 96 0.01 -13.58 3.18
CA CYS A 96 -0.52 -13.11 1.92
C CYS A 96 -0.16 -11.65 1.66
N ILE A 97 -0.33 -10.78 2.67
CA ILE A 97 0.06 -9.37 2.58
C ILE A 97 1.57 -9.22 2.35
N ASP A 98 2.40 -9.99 3.07
CA ASP A 98 3.86 -10.00 2.90
C ASP A 98 4.26 -10.40 1.47
N VAL A 99 3.62 -11.43 0.92
CA VAL A 99 3.87 -11.88 -0.47
C VAL A 99 3.46 -10.79 -1.49
N ILE A 100 2.32 -10.15 -1.29
CA ILE A 100 1.88 -9.06 -2.16
C ILE A 100 2.88 -7.90 -2.10
N ALA A 101 3.19 -7.42 -0.90
CA ALA A 101 4.09 -6.29 -0.70
C ALA A 101 5.52 -6.59 -1.17
N GLY A 102 6.05 -7.77 -0.84
CA GLY A 102 7.39 -8.19 -1.25
C GLY A 102 7.55 -8.32 -2.76
N SER A 103 6.54 -8.88 -3.43
CA SER A 103 6.58 -9.01 -4.90
C SER A 103 6.44 -7.66 -5.60
N LEU A 104 5.57 -6.76 -5.12
CA LEU A 104 5.51 -5.38 -5.63
C LEU A 104 6.80 -4.63 -5.34
N GLY A 105 7.40 -4.84 -4.17
CA GLY A 105 8.66 -4.24 -3.76
C GLY A 105 9.88 -4.65 -4.58
N LEU A 106 9.77 -5.64 -5.45
CA LEU A 106 10.83 -5.93 -6.44
C LEU A 106 10.95 -4.84 -7.51
N VAL A 107 9.91 -4.04 -7.72
CA VAL A 107 9.85 -3.02 -8.77
C VAL A 107 9.46 -1.65 -8.23
N TYR A 108 8.54 -1.59 -7.27
CA TYR A 108 7.98 -0.36 -6.74
C TYR A 108 8.23 -0.29 -5.23
N PRO A 109 8.80 0.78 -4.67
CA PRO A 109 8.80 0.99 -3.22
C PRO A 109 7.41 0.73 -2.64
N THR A 110 7.34 -0.17 -1.66
CA THR A 110 6.08 -0.61 -1.08
C THR A 110 6.21 -0.68 0.42
N CYS A 111 5.23 -0.13 1.15
CA CYS A 111 5.18 -0.26 2.60
C CYS A 111 3.74 -0.49 3.07
N TYR A 112 3.58 -1.06 4.27
CA TYR A 112 2.26 -1.27 4.84
C TYR A 112 2.25 -1.24 6.36
N ALA A 113 1.08 -0.99 6.93
CA ALA A 113 0.83 -1.06 8.37
C ALA A 113 -0.54 -1.65 8.67
N TYR A 114 -0.66 -2.31 9.84
CA TYR A 114 -1.93 -2.84 10.32
C TYR A 114 -2.55 -1.88 11.34
N HIS A 115 -3.83 -1.59 11.17
CA HIS A 115 -4.66 -0.84 12.10
C HIS A 115 -5.65 -1.76 12.81
N PHE A 116 -5.76 -1.61 14.13
CA PHE A 116 -6.58 -2.45 15.01
C PHE A 116 -7.63 -1.65 15.80
N ASP A 117 -7.94 -0.45 15.36
CA ASP A 117 -8.81 0.50 16.06
C ASP A 117 -10.31 0.38 15.71
N SER A 118 -10.65 -0.59 14.90
CA SER A 118 -12.02 -0.93 14.50
C SER A 118 -12.34 -2.40 14.83
N ASN A 119 -13.59 -2.81 14.62
CA ASN A 119 -14.00 -4.21 14.75
C ASN A 119 -13.36 -5.14 13.71
N HIS A 120 -12.68 -4.56 12.72
CA HIS A 120 -12.00 -5.27 11.66
C HIS A 120 -10.54 -4.82 11.60
N ILE A 121 -9.67 -5.72 11.22
CA ILE A 121 -8.26 -5.39 10.98
C ILE A 121 -8.15 -4.76 9.60
N HIS A 122 -7.54 -3.59 9.54
CA HIS A 122 -7.24 -2.91 8.28
C HIS A 122 -5.73 -2.96 8.04
N CYS A 123 -5.33 -3.46 6.88
CA CYS A 123 -3.96 -3.30 6.39
C CYS A 123 -3.96 -2.20 5.34
N HIS A 124 -3.26 -1.12 5.61
CA HIS A 124 -3.03 -0.04 4.67
C HIS A 124 -1.70 -0.27 3.97
N MET A 125 -1.71 -0.43 2.66
CA MET A 125 -0.52 -0.62 1.83
C MET A 125 -0.35 0.59 0.92
N VAL A 126 0.83 1.16 0.92
CA VAL A 126 1.23 2.27 0.04
C VAL A 126 2.29 1.76 -0.93
N ILE A 127 2.06 2.00 -2.21
CA ILE A 127 2.92 1.54 -3.30
C ILE A 127 3.31 2.77 -4.10
N SER A 128 4.58 2.96 -4.40
CA SER A 128 5.01 4.00 -5.34
C SER A 128 4.37 3.75 -6.71
N ALA A 129 3.82 4.78 -7.33
CA ALA A 129 3.34 4.67 -8.70
C ALA A 129 4.50 4.62 -9.71
N THR A 130 5.69 5.02 -9.27
CA THR A 130 6.92 5.07 -10.05
C THR A 130 7.81 3.88 -9.70
N PRO A 131 8.30 3.11 -10.67
CA PRO A 131 9.24 2.02 -10.42
C PRO A 131 10.66 2.56 -10.18
N PHE A 132 11.44 1.87 -9.35
CA PHE A 132 12.87 2.15 -9.21
C PHE A 132 13.73 1.34 -10.20
N LEU A 133 13.14 0.32 -10.83
CA LEU A 133 13.73 -0.40 -11.96
C LEU A 133 12.91 -0.13 -13.22
N PRO A 134 13.52 -0.19 -14.40
CA PRO A 134 12.76 -0.09 -15.65
C PRO A 134 11.66 -1.15 -15.68
N ALA A 135 10.42 -0.71 -15.64
CA ALA A 135 9.25 -1.58 -15.78
C ALA A 135 8.72 -1.44 -17.21
N PRO A 136 8.14 -2.51 -17.78
CA PRO A 136 7.60 -2.47 -19.14
C PRO A 136 6.43 -1.47 -19.24
N GLU A 137 5.67 -1.30 -18.15
CA GLU A 137 4.51 -0.41 -18.10
C GLU A 137 4.39 0.28 -16.73
N PRO A 138 3.80 1.49 -16.67
CA PRO A 138 3.46 2.14 -15.42
C PRO A 138 2.45 1.29 -14.62
N LEU A 139 2.51 1.36 -13.30
CA LEU A 139 1.53 0.72 -12.43
C LEU A 139 0.20 1.47 -12.54
N THR A 140 -0.79 0.84 -13.17
CA THR A 140 -2.16 1.35 -13.25
C THR A 140 -3.04 0.72 -12.19
N GLY A 141 -4.20 1.35 -11.91
CA GLY A 141 -5.19 0.77 -10.98
C GLY A 141 -5.67 -0.61 -11.44
N MET A 142 -5.86 -0.82 -12.75
CA MET A 142 -6.27 -2.10 -13.33
C MET A 142 -5.18 -3.18 -13.14
N ASN A 143 -3.92 -2.86 -13.45
CA ASN A 143 -2.82 -3.81 -13.28
C ASN A 143 -2.64 -4.20 -11.82
N LEU A 144 -2.77 -3.23 -10.91
CA LEU A 144 -2.70 -3.44 -9.47
C LEU A 144 -3.87 -4.32 -8.98
N ALA A 145 -5.10 -4.05 -9.41
CA ALA A 145 -6.28 -4.84 -9.06
C ALA A 145 -6.15 -6.29 -9.53
N ASN A 146 -5.74 -6.50 -10.79
CA ASN A 146 -5.51 -7.82 -11.35
C ASN A 146 -4.42 -8.59 -10.60
N TYR A 147 -3.31 -7.91 -10.29
CA TYR A 147 -2.22 -8.51 -9.53
C TYR A 147 -2.68 -8.97 -8.13
N ILE A 148 -3.37 -8.09 -7.39
CA ILE A 148 -3.91 -8.42 -6.06
C ILE A 148 -4.89 -9.59 -6.15
N THR A 149 -5.79 -9.58 -7.13
CA THR A 149 -6.75 -10.67 -7.39
C THR A 149 -6.05 -12.02 -7.52
N ILE A 150 -5.01 -12.10 -8.35
CA ILE A 150 -4.25 -13.34 -8.55
C ILE A 150 -3.62 -13.82 -7.23
N LYS A 151 -3.01 -12.93 -6.47
CA LYS A 151 -2.34 -13.27 -5.21
C LYS A 151 -3.33 -13.70 -4.11
N MET A 152 -4.47 -13.01 -4.00
CA MET A 152 -5.52 -13.36 -3.04
C MET A 152 -6.13 -14.73 -3.36
N ASN A 153 -6.45 -14.99 -4.64
CA ASN A 153 -6.96 -16.28 -5.10
C ASN A 153 -5.98 -17.42 -4.83
N SER A 154 -4.70 -17.23 -5.21
CA SER A 154 -3.65 -18.23 -4.99
C SER A 154 -3.42 -18.53 -3.49
N SER A 155 -3.71 -17.57 -2.63
CA SER A 155 -3.67 -17.73 -1.18
C SER A 155 -4.96 -18.30 -0.59
N GLY A 156 -5.98 -18.59 -1.41
CA GLY A 156 -7.25 -19.19 -1.01
C GLY A 156 -8.06 -18.30 -0.07
N PHE A 157 -8.11 -16.99 -0.33
CA PHE A 157 -9.02 -16.05 0.29
C PHE A 157 -10.25 -15.84 -0.58
N THR A 158 -11.41 -15.69 0.07
CA THR A 158 -12.60 -15.11 -0.54
C THR A 158 -12.59 -13.61 -0.26
N PHE A 159 -12.72 -12.80 -1.29
CA PHE A 159 -12.61 -11.35 -1.18
C PHE A 159 -13.54 -10.64 -2.16
N ASP A 160 -13.88 -9.39 -1.83
CA ASP A 160 -14.52 -8.45 -2.73
C ASP A 160 -13.55 -7.30 -2.98
N ILE A 161 -13.43 -6.86 -4.23
CA ILE A 161 -12.68 -5.66 -4.58
C ILE A 161 -13.66 -4.53 -4.83
N ASN A 162 -13.48 -3.45 -4.09
CA ASN A 162 -14.14 -2.17 -4.32
C ASN A 162 -13.08 -1.22 -4.88
N ASP A 163 -13.15 -0.99 -6.18
CA ASP A 163 -12.33 0.00 -6.85
C ASP A 163 -13.18 1.27 -7.07
N GLU A 164 -12.91 2.30 -6.29
CA GLU A 164 -13.59 3.59 -6.43
C GLU A 164 -13.37 4.25 -7.80
N GLY A 165 -12.45 3.72 -8.59
CA GLY A 165 -12.09 4.21 -9.93
C GLY A 165 -12.75 3.47 -11.09
N GLY A 166 -13.52 2.39 -10.84
CA GLY A 166 -14.13 1.58 -11.91
C GLY A 166 -13.12 0.84 -12.79
N PHE A 167 -11.93 0.53 -12.28
CA PHE A 167 -10.84 -0.14 -13.03
C PHE A 167 -11.18 -1.57 -13.45
N LEU A 168 -12.17 -2.19 -12.80
CA LEU A 168 -12.60 -3.57 -13.05
C LEU A 168 -13.90 -3.66 -13.86
N ASN A 169 -14.40 -2.55 -14.41
CA ASN A 169 -15.54 -2.60 -15.34
C ASN A 169 -15.09 -3.22 -16.66
N VAL A 170 -15.10 -4.54 -16.70
CA VAL A 170 -15.02 -5.38 -17.90
C VAL A 170 -16.29 -6.18 -18.03
#